data_fbd3b59245d586481f1e782505451035
#
_entry.id   fbd3b59245d586481f1e782505451035
#
_cell.length_a   1.000
_cell.length_b   1.000
_cell.length_c   1.000
_cell.angle_alpha   90.00
_cell.angle_beta   90.00
_cell.angle_gamma   90.00
#
_symmetry.space_group_name_H-M   'P 1'
#
loop_
_entity.id
_entity.type
_entity.pdbx_description
1 polymer ?
#
loop_
_entity_poly.entity_id
_entity_poly.type
_entity_poly.pdbx_seq_one_letter_code
_entity_poly.pdbx_strand_id
1 'polypeptide(L)'
;MNRESGEPVFLVGLELPGRGIWTPKDSLAELSELAESAGARVCGQTLLRVRRPNPALLIGTGQAEEVVTEAARLRAQAIVFDAELQPRQQRNLERRARRKILDRTALILDVFARHAGSAEGKLQVARAQIDYLLPRLSDLWVQFSRTGGGIGTRGPGETQIERDRRELRARLSVLDRQIERLRSRRSIARAQRAEAGLTVALVGYTNAGKTSLHAALCGDADPGEPRMFATLDPKVRRAELPGGQLALVIDTVGFINRLPPRLVAAFRATLEEVESADAIVHVADVSAPHLTERVETVVSTLEDLGLADKPSVLALNKADRLRAGESPPLPGGMLVSARTGAGLDVLRDAIGKAAAADWQQFDVELPYRSGALLERIRSSGRIARLRYVGDRVLVQGSGPPALLNRLRRYASPESIHT
;
A
#
# COMPACT_ATOMS: atom_id res chain seq x y z
N MET A 1 16.03 17.80 -13.01
CA MET A 1 14.67 18.12 -13.51
C MET A 1 14.23 19.43 -12.90
N ASN A 2 13.89 20.40 -13.75
CA ASN A 2 13.51 21.76 -13.34
C ASN A 2 12.27 21.73 -12.42
N ARG A 3 12.40 22.22 -11.18
CA ARG A 3 11.30 22.36 -10.22
C ARG A 3 10.18 23.32 -10.65
N GLU A 4 10.33 24.00 -11.80
CA GLU A 4 9.40 25.01 -12.31
C GLU A 4 8.30 24.49 -13.25
N SER A 5 8.33 23.19 -13.65
CA SER A 5 7.45 22.67 -14.71
C SER A 5 6.12 22.05 -14.25
N GLY A 6 5.82 21.98 -12.95
CA GLY A 6 4.58 21.40 -12.41
C GLY A 6 3.39 22.37 -12.44
N GLU A 7 2.16 21.83 -12.62
CA GLU A 7 0.92 22.57 -12.48
C GLU A 7 0.85 23.25 -11.10
N PRO A 8 0.72 24.60 -11.00
CA PRO A 8 0.66 25.27 -9.70
C PRO A 8 -0.67 24.97 -9.00
N VAL A 9 -0.58 24.45 -7.77
CA VAL A 9 -1.73 24.09 -6.96
C VAL A 9 -1.73 24.82 -5.62
N PHE A 10 -2.92 25.18 -5.14
CA PHE A 10 -3.15 25.75 -3.81
C PHE A 10 -3.76 24.67 -2.90
N LEU A 11 -3.17 24.45 -1.73
CA LEU A 11 -3.61 23.40 -0.80
C LEU A 11 -4.50 23.96 0.30
N VAL A 12 -5.56 23.24 0.64
CA VAL A 12 -6.52 23.59 1.69
C VAL A 12 -6.58 22.48 2.71
N GLY A 13 -5.89 22.66 3.83
CA GLY A 13 -6.00 21.80 5.01
C GLY A 13 -7.26 22.12 5.81
N LEU A 14 -7.86 21.10 6.43
CA LEU A 14 -9.10 21.25 7.17
C LEU A 14 -8.98 20.69 8.59
N GLU A 15 -9.26 21.52 9.57
CA GLU A 15 -9.49 21.10 10.96
C GLU A 15 -10.98 20.80 11.15
N LEU A 16 -11.33 19.51 11.08
CA LEU A 16 -12.70 19.02 11.26
C LEU A 16 -12.87 18.39 12.65
N PRO A 17 -14.06 18.49 13.28
CA PRO A 17 -14.37 17.82 14.55
C PRO A 17 -14.22 16.28 14.43
N GLY A 18 -13.68 15.63 15.47
CA GLY A 18 -13.58 14.16 15.54
C GLY A 18 -12.49 13.55 14.62
N ARG A 19 -11.64 14.34 14.03
CA ARG A 19 -10.51 13.87 13.24
C ARG A 19 -9.38 13.42 14.17
N GLY A 20 -9.16 12.13 14.23
CA GLY A 20 -8.11 11.29 14.81
C GLY A 20 -6.80 11.91 15.32
N ILE A 21 -5.81 11.08 15.48
CA ILE A 21 -4.51 11.31 16.11
C ILE A 21 -3.66 12.37 15.36
N TRP A 22 -3.86 12.51 14.03
CA TRP A 22 -3.10 13.43 13.18
C TRP A 22 -3.48 14.91 13.37
N THR A 23 -2.47 15.77 13.54
CA THR A 23 -2.75 17.21 13.55
C THR A 23 -3.11 17.70 12.14
N PRO A 24 -3.94 18.75 12.02
CA PRO A 24 -4.28 19.32 10.71
C PRO A 24 -3.06 19.83 9.93
N LYS A 25 -2.00 20.27 10.63
CA LYS A 25 -0.74 20.71 10.02
C LYS A 25 0.01 19.53 9.39
N ASP A 26 0.07 18.39 10.07
CA ASP A 26 0.76 17.21 9.57
C ASP A 26 0.03 16.61 8.36
N SER A 27 -1.32 16.61 8.41
CA SER A 27 -2.14 16.18 7.29
C SER A 27 -1.93 17.09 6.06
N LEU A 28 -1.76 18.41 6.27
CA LEU A 28 -1.48 19.35 5.19
C LEU A 28 -0.05 19.17 4.65
N ALA A 29 0.93 18.88 5.50
CA ALA A 29 2.28 18.57 5.07
C ALA A 29 2.32 17.29 4.21
N GLU A 30 1.60 16.26 4.62
CA GLU A 30 1.44 15.03 3.82
C GLU A 30 0.74 15.29 2.48
N LEU A 31 -0.29 16.16 2.44
CA LEU A 31 -0.94 16.57 1.21
C LEU A 31 0.03 17.29 0.26
N SER A 32 0.97 18.06 0.80
CA SER A 32 2.03 18.73 0.02
C SER A 32 2.96 17.69 -0.64
N GLU A 33 3.42 16.69 0.11
CA GLU A 33 4.24 15.60 -0.42
C GLU A 33 3.49 14.79 -1.50
N LEU A 34 2.18 14.57 -1.31
CA LEU A 34 1.31 13.93 -2.32
C LEU A 34 1.22 14.76 -3.60
N ALA A 35 1.00 16.07 -3.49
CA ALA A 35 0.90 16.98 -4.63
C ALA A 35 2.22 17.00 -5.44
N GLU A 36 3.36 17.04 -4.76
CA GLU A 36 4.67 16.95 -5.40
C GLU A 36 4.89 15.59 -6.09
N SER A 37 4.45 14.51 -5.46
CA SER A 37 4.52 13.15 -6.04
C SER A 37 3.61 13.01 -7.26
N ALA A 38 2.48 13.72 -7.30
CA ALA A 38 1.63 13.86 -8.48
C ALA A 38 2.22 14.79 -9.55
N GLY A 39 3.39 15.39 -9.30
CA GLY A 39 4.07 16.30 -10.23
C GLY A 39 3.47 17.70 -10.25
N ALA A 40 2.70 18.08 -9.25
CA ALA A 40 2.22 19.44 -9.07
C ALA A 40 3.27 20.30 -8.36
N ARG A 41 3.14 21.60 -8.47
CA ARG A 41 3.95 22.58 -7.72
C ARG A 41 3.06 23.32 -6.73
N VAL A 42 3.30 23.15 -5.45
CA VAL A 42 2.56 23.85 -4.41
C VAL A 42 2.95 25.33 -4.43
N CYS A 43 2.00 26.22 -4.78
CA CYS A 43 2.20 27.66 -4.83
C CYS A 43 1.73 28.38 -3.56
N GLY A 44 0.98 27.71 -2.70
CA GLY A 44 0.52 28.21 -1.41
C GLY A 44 -0.37 27.20 -0.71
N GLN A 45 -0.62 27.45 0.57
CA GLN A 45 -1.46 26.59 1.39
C GLN A 45 -2.17 27.36 2.49
N THR A 46 -3.32 26.88 2.92
CA THR A 46 -4.06 27.43 4.06
C THR A 46 -4.62 26.31 4.92
N LEU A 47 -4.82 26.62 6.21
CA LEU A 47 -5.47 25.73 7.17
C LEU A 47 -6.75 26.39 7.66
N LEU A 48 -7.90 25.71 7.44
CA LEU A 48 -9.20 26.22 7.80
C LEU A 48 -9.82 25.41 8.94
N ARG A 49 -10.30 26.10 9.96
CA ARG A 49 -11.08 25.48 11.03
C ARG A 49 -12.54 25.41 10.62
N VAL A 50 -13.07 24.19 10.52
CA VAL A 50 -14.47 23.93 10.13
C VAL A 50 -15.22 23.30 11.31
N ARG A 51 -15.95 24.12 12.05
CA ARG A 51 -16.75 23.65 13.20
C ARG A 51 -17.93 22.78 12.79
N ARG A 52 -18.60 23.14 11.69
CA ARG A 52 -19.72 22.40 11.09
C ARG A 52 -19.53 22.35 9.58
N PRO A 53 -19.36 21.15 8.98
CA PRO A 53 -19.24 21.01 7.53
C PRO A 53 -20.48 21.55 6.82
N ASN A 54 -20.28 22.42 5.83
CA ASN A 54 -21.34 22.94 5.00
C ASN A 54 -21.75 21.86 3.97
N PRO A 55 -23.03 21.48 3.87
CA PRO A 55 -23.46 20.46 2.90
C PRO A 55 -23.21 20.83 1.43
N ALA A 56 -23.14 22.14 1.12
CA ALA A 56 -22.95 22.62 -0.24
C ALA A 56 -21.49 22.88 -0.65
N LEU A 57 -20.60 23.21 0.32
CA LEU A 57 -19.24 23.66 0.04
C LEU A 57 -18.18 22.96 0.92
N LEU A 58 -18.59 22.12 1.90
CA LEU A 58 -17.75 21.57 2.97
C LEU A 58 -17.27 22.64 3.96
N ILE A 59 -16.83 23.80 3.48
CA ILE A 59 -16.37 24.98 4.24
C ILE A 59 -17.41 26.09 4.26
N GLY A 60 -17.24 27.09 5.11
CA GLY A 60 -18.09 28.29 5.13
C GLY A 60 -17.99 29.11 3.84
N THR A 61 -19.04 29.90 3.54
CA THR A 61 -19.06 30.72 2.33
C THR A 61 -17.92 31.75 2.29
N GLY A 62 -17.67 32.45 3.42
CA GLY A 62 -16.55 33.41 3.55
C GLY A 62 -15.19 32.71 3.37
N GLN A 63 -15.00 31.55 4.02
CA GLN A 63 -13.79 30.75 3.85
C GLN A 63 -13.55 30.33 2.38
N ALA A 64 -14.63 29.98 1.65
CA ALA A 64 -14.53 29.66 0.25
C ALA A 64 -14.10 30.85 -0.60
N GLU A 65 -14.56 32.06 -0.30
CA GLU A 65 -14.16 33.29 -0.96
C GLU A 65 -12.70 33.66 -0.70
N GLU A 66 -12.25 33.50 0.56
CA GLU A 66 -10.83 33.68 0.94
C GLU A 66 -9.90 32.72 0.19
N VAL A 67 -10.26 31.40 0.13
CA VAL A 67 -9.51 30.41 -0.62
C VAL A 67 -9.43 30.74 -2.09
N VAL A 68 -10.56 31.14 -2.70
CA VAL A 68 -10.61 31.47 -4.14
C VAL A 68 -9.76 32.71 -4.43
N THR A 69 -9.83 33.73 -3.58
CA THR A 69 -9.06 34.97 -3.72
C THR A 69 -7.57 34.71 -3.62
N GLU A 70 -7.16 33.94 -2.60
CA GLU A 70 -5.74 33.63 -2.40
C GLU A 70 -5.17 32.73 -3.48
N ALA A 71 -5.91 31.69 -3.91
CA ALA A 71 -5.55 30.86 -5.05
C ALA A 71 -5.41 31.67 -6.35
N ALA A 72 -6.28 32.68 -6.54
CA ALA A 72 -6.20 33.58 -7.68
C ALA A 72 -4.96 34.48 -7.63
N ARG A 73 -4.68 35.05 -6.46
CA ARG A 73 -3.49 35.89 -6.22
C ARG A 73 -2.19 35.13 -6.52
N LEU A 74 -2.12 33.86 -6.14
CA LEU A 74 -0.98 32.97 -6.36
C LEU A 74 -0.99 32.30 -7.75
N ARG A 75 -1.94 32.62 -8.60
CA ARG A 75 -2.10 32.04 -9.96
C ARG A 75 -2.17 30.51 -9.95
N ALA A 76 -2.77 29.93 -8.90
CA ALA A 76 -3.00 28.48 -8.85
C ALA A 76 -3.91 28.03 -9.99
N GLN A 77 -3.61 26.93 -10.65
CA GLN A 77 -4.44 26.33 -11.68
C GLN A 77 -5.50 25.38 -11.08
N ALA A 78 -5.16 24.75 -9.95
CA ALA A 78 -6.09 23.91 -9.21
C ALA A 78 -6.03 24.22 -7.70
N ILE A 79 -7.11 23.89 -6.99
CA ILE A 79 -7.21 23.95 -5.52
C ILE A 79 -7.44 22.53 -5.04
N VAL A 80 -6.62 22.08 -4.07
CA VAL A 80 -6.67 20.71 -3.54
C VAL A 80 -7.09 20.74 -2.09
N PHE A 81 -8.16 20.02 -1.76
CA PHE A 81 -8.69 19.90 -0.41
C PHE A 81 -8.19 18.64 0.29
N ASP A 82 -7.74 18.78 1.55
CA ASP A 82 -7.37 17.66 2.41
C ASP A 82 -8.60 16.96 3.03
N ALA A 83 -9.54 16.59 2.18
CA ALA A 83 -10.73 15.82 2.54
C ALA A 83 -11.31 15.21 1.27
N GLU A 84 -12.15 14.19 1.42
CA GLU A 84 -13.01 13.72 0.32
C GLU A 84 -14.17 14.69 0.14
N LEU A 85 -14.35 15.18 -1.09
CA LEU A 85 -15.45 16.06 -1.46
C LEU A 85 -16.62 15.26 -2.03
N GLN A 86 -17.83 15.58 -1.58
CA GLN A 86 -19.01 15.10 -2.28
C GLN A 86 -19.09 15.74 -3.69
N PRO A 87 -19.63 15.04 -4.69
CA PRO A 87 -19.75 15.59 -6.06
C PRO A 87 -20.38 16.97 -6.12
N ARG A 88 -21.42 17.20 -5.31
CA ARG A 88 -22.08 18.51 -5.20
C ARG A 88 -21.19 19.60 -4.62
N GLN A 89 -20.39 19.27 -3.61
CA GLN A 89 -19.45 20.21 -2.99
C GLN A 89 -18.35 20.62 -3.97
N GLN A 90 -17.75 19.65 -4.63
CA GLN A 90 -16.72 19.89 -5.65
C GLN A 90 -17.25 20.82 -6.73
N ARG A 91 -18.39 20.52 -7.34
CA ARG A 91 -19.01 21.34 -8.36
C ARG A 91 -19.28 22.77 -7.91
N ASN A 92 -19.84 22.97 -6.70
CA ASN A 92 -20.14 24.29 -6.18
C ASN A 92 -18.87 25.13 -5.96
N LEU A 93 -17.78 24.48 -5.50
CA LEU A 93 -16.48 25.11 -5.37
C LEU A 93 -15.87 25.46 -6.74
N GLU A 94 -15.94 24.56 -7.74
CA GLU A 94 -15.48 24.82 -9.10
C GLU A 94 -16.19 26.01 -9.76
N ARG A 95 -17.51 26.14 -9.56
CA ARG A 95 -18.28 27.28 -10.06
C ARG A 95 -17.83 28.60 -9.46
N ARG A 96 -17.49 28.61 -8.16
CA ARG A 96 -17.02 29.81 -7.46
C ARG A 96 -15.57 30.16 -7.85
N ALA A 97 -14.71 29.13 -7.83
CA ALA A 97 -13.29 29.30 -8.10
C ALA A 97 -12.98 29.55 -9.58
N ARG A 98 -13.85 29.10 -10.50
CA ARG A 98 -13.59 29.01 -11.95
C ARG A 98 -12.25 28.31 -12.22
N ARG A 99 -11.92 27.32 -11.41
CA ARG A 99 -10.69 26.53 -11.41
C ARG A 99 -11.01 25.08 -11.07
N LYS A 100 -10.08 24.21 -11.40
CA LYS A 100 -10.14 22.79 -11.06
C LYS A 100 -10.09 22.64 -9.54
N ILE A 101 -11.03 21.90 -8.97
CA ILE A 101 -11.05 21.50 -7.58
C ILE A 101 -10.75 20.02 -7.50
N LEU A 102 -9.76 19.67 -6.70
CA LEU A 102 -9.39 18.29 -6.43
C LEU A 102 -9.60 18.00 -4.95
N ASP A 103 -9.89 16.77 -4.64
CA ASP A 103 -9.86 16.25 -3.29
C ASP A 103 -8.65 15.32 -3.09
N ARG A 104 -8.42 14.91 -1.86
CA ARG A 104 -7.33 13.98 -1.50
C ARG A 104 -7.39 12.69 -2.32
N THR A 105 -8.60 12.17 -2.57
CA THR A 105 -8.80 10.93 -3.34
C THR A 105 -8.35 11.08 -4.79
N ALA A 106 -8.71 12.19 -5.44
CA ALA A 106 -8.28 12.49 -6.81
C ALA A 106 -6.76 12.57 -6.90
N LEU A 107 -6.12 13.25 -5.94
CA LEU A 107 -4.68 13.41 -5.91
C LEU A 107 -3.95 12.06 -5.75
N ILE A 108 -4.43 11.19 -4.85
CA ILE A 108 -3.87 9.84 -4.68
C ILE A 108 -4.02 9.03 -5.98
N LEU A 109 -5.17 9.09 -6.65
CA LEU A 109 -5.38 8.42 -7.94
C LEU A 109 -4.43 8.92 -9.02
N ASP A 110 -4.11 10.20 -9.06
CA ASP A 110 -3.14 10.77 -9.99
C ASP A 110 -1.72 10.27 -9.69
N VAL A 111 -1.34 10.17 -8.42
CA VAL A 111 -0.05 9.57 -8.01
C VAL A 111 0.03 8.11 -8.47
N PHE A 112 -1.05 7.34 -8.27
CA PHE A 112 -1.08 5.93 -8.69
C PHE A 112 -1.02 5.76 -10.20
N ALA A 113 -1.71 6.62 -10.95
CA ALA A 113 -1.67 6.58 -12.41
C ALA A 113 -0.25 6.79 -12.96
N ARG A 114 0.57 7.57 -12.26
CA ARG A 114 1.98 7.80 -12.63
C ARG A 114 2.91 6.63 -12.27
N HIS A 115 2.62 5.92 -11.19
CA HIS A 115 3.48 4.85 -10.67
C HIS A 115 3.04 3.43 -11.09
N ALA A 116 1.86 3.27 -11.69
CA ALA A 116 1.40 1.99 -12.22
C ALA A 116 2.27 1.53 -13.39
N GLY A 117 3.18 0.59 -13.14
CA GLY A 117 4.07 0.00 -14.13
C GLY A 117 3.45 -1.22 -14.80
N SER A 118 2.84 -2.11 -14.02
CA SER A 118 2.26 -3.36 -14.50
C SER A 118 0.94 -3.16 -15.25
N ALA A 119 0.60 -4.13 -16.10
CA ALA A 119 -0.71 -4.15 -16.76
C ALA A 119 -1.85 -4.21 -15.74
N GLU A 120 -1.66 -4.92 -14.63
CA GLU A 120 -2.66 -5.05 -13.58
C GLU A 120 -2.82 -3.75 -12.78
N GLY A 121 -1.73 -3.15 -12.32
CA GLY A 121 -1.76 -1.86 -11.64
C GLY A 121 -2.48 -0.80 -12.47
N LYS A 122 -2.19 -0.74 -13.78
CA LYS A 122 -2.89 0.17 -14.71
C LYS A 122 -4.39 -0.10 -14.80
N LEU A 123 -4.81 -1.37 -14.85
CA LEU A 123 -6.24 -1.73 -14.87
C LEU A 123 -6.94 -1.37 -13.56
N GLN A 124 -6.31 -1.62 -12.42
CA GLN A 124 -6.85 -1.30 -11.11
C GLN A 124 -6.99 0.21 -10.90
N VAL A 125 -5.97 0.99 -11.29
CA VAL A 125 -6.02 2.45 -11.24
C VAL A 125 -7.10 2.99 -12.18
N ALA A 126 -7.19 2.50 -13.42
CA ALA A 126 -8.23 2.91 -14.36
C ALA A 126 -9.64 2.59 -13.83
N ARG A 127 -9.82 1.43 -13.19
CA ARG A 127 -11.07 1.06 -12.52
C ARG A 127 -11.42 2.05 -11.41
N ALA A 128 -10.47 2.33 -10.51
CA ALA A 128 -10.67 3.24 -9.39
C ALA A 128 -10.96 4.69 -9.85
N GLN A 129 -10.31 5.15 -10.91
CA GLN A 129 -10.58 6.45 -11.53
C GLN A 129 -12.01 6.53 -12.07
N ILE A 130 -12.50 5.48 -12.74
CA ILE A 130 -13.88 5.45 -13.23
C ILE A 130 -14.88 5.43 -12.06
N ASP A 131 -14.64 4.63 -11.01
CA ASP A 131 -15.46 4.59 -9.81
C ASP A 131 -15.53 5.95 -9.10
N TYR A 132 -14.42 6.70 -9.11
CA TYR A 132 -14.37 8.07 -8.57
C TYR A 132 -15.12 9.07 -9.45
N LEU A 133 -15.00 8.96 -10.78
CA LEU A 133 -15.60 9.88 -11.74
C LEU A 133 -17.11 9.66 -11.95
N LEU A 134 -17.57 8.41 -11.90
CA LEU A 134 -18.94 8.03 -12.24
C LEU A 134 -20.03 8.81 -11.45
N PRO A 135 -19.94 9.00 -10.13
CA PRO A 135 -20.89 9.81 -9.38
C PRO A 135 -20.74 11.32 -9.67
N ARG A 136 -19.58 11.76 -10.18
CA ARG A 136 -19.27 13.17 -10.48
C ARG A 136 -19.75 13.62 -11.85
N LEU A 137 -19.93 12.69 -12.80
CA LEU A 137 -20.44 12.99 -14.14
C LEU A 137 -21.88 13.52 -14.15
N SER A 138 -22.72 13.07 -13.26
CA SER A 138 -24.13 13.52 -13.22
C SER A 138 -24.28 15.00 -12.95
N ASP A 139 -23.25 15.60 -12.38
CA ASP A 139 -23.31 16.97 -11.89
C ASP A 139 -22.70 17.99 -12.85
N LEU A 140 -21.82 17.55 -13.76
CA LEU A 140 -21.16 18.44 -14.73
C LEU A 140 -22.13 18.96 -15.83
N TRP A 141 -23.12 18.18 -16.21
CA TRP A 141 -23.98 18.45 -17.37
C TRP A 141 -25.32 19.16 -17.07
N VAL A 142 -25.75 19.23 -15.81
CA VAL A 142 -26.97 20.00 -15.43
C VAL A 142 -26.86 21.48 -15.81
N GLN A 143 -25.66 21.99 -16.05
CA GLN A 143 -25.45 23.36 -16.50
C GLN A 143 -25.81 23.60 -17.97
N PHE A 144 -25.59 22.61 -18.85
CA PHE A 144 -25.86 22.77 -20.28
C PHE A 144 -27.34 22.55 -20.63
N SER A 145 -28.11 21.83 -19.80
CA SER A 145 -29.52 21.58 -20.03
C SER A 145 -30.44 22.70 -19.57
N ARG A 146 -29.98 23.67 -18.78
CA ARG A 146 -30.78 24.80 -18.30
C ARG A 146 -30.96 25.93 -19.32
N THR A 147 -30.21 25.90 -20.46
CA THR A 147 -30.23 26.99 -21.42
C THR A 147 -31.19 26.75 -22.60
N GLY A 148 -31.94 25.66 -22.62
CA GLY A 148 -32.87 25.40 -23.70
C GLY A 148 -33.86 24.30 -23.42
N GLY A 149 -35.12 24.64 -23.18
CA GLY A 149 -36.18 23.67 -23.29
C GLY A 149 -37.25 23.76 -22.20
N GLY A 150 -38.49 23.96 -22.64
CA GLY A 150 -39.68 24.01 -21.81
C GLY A 150 -39.99 22.72 -21.08
N ILE A 151 -40.96 22.81 -20.16
CA ILE A 151 -41.50 21.74 -19.29
C ILE A 151 -41.90 20.53 -20.16
N GLY A 152 -41.21 19.41 -20.06
CA GLY A 152 -41.62 18.12 -20.62
C GLY A 152 -40.71 17.47 -21.67
N THR A 153 -39.67 18.12 -22.16
CA THR A 153 -38.72 17.51 -23.10
C THR A 153 -37.42 17.11 -22.42
N ARG A 154 -37.08 15.82 -22.46
CA ARG A 154 -35.73 15.34 -22.14
C ARG A 154 -34.76 16.04 -23.06
N GLY A 155 -34.03 17.04 -22.57
CA GLY A 155 -33.06 17.77 -23.36
C GLY A 155 -31.93 16.88 -23.87
N PRO A 156 -31.26 17.24 -24.98
CA PRO A 156 -30.12 16.46 -25.54
C PRO A 156 -29.00 16.22 -24.54
N GLY A 157 -28.91 17.01 -23.45
CA GLY A 157 -27.93 16.81 -22.36
C GLY A 157 -28.18 15.58 -21.50
N GLU A 158 -29.43 15.25 -21.17
CA GLU A 158 -29.73 14.04 -20.36
C GLU A 158 -29.37 12.76 -21.13
N THR A 159 -29.65 12.71 -22.41
CA THR A 159 -29.30 11.54 -23.23
C THR A 159 -27.80 11.38 -23.40
N GLN A 160 -27.02 12.45 -23.41
CA GLN A 160 -25.57 12.40 -23.47
C GLN A 160 -24.97 11.84 -22.16
N ILE A 161 -25.42 12.36 -21.01
CA ILE A 161 -24.97 11.86 -19.69
C ILE A 161 -25.29 10.37 -19.52
N GLU A 162 -26.49 9.96 -19.94
CA GLU A 162 -26.87 8.53 -19.85
C GLU A 162 -26.00 7.66 -20.75
N ARG A 163 -25.62 8.14 -21.92
CA ARG A 163 -24.66 7.44 -22.80
C ARG A 163 -23.28 7.34 -22.17
N ASP A 164 -22.74 8.45 -21.67
CA ASP A 164 -21.43 8.50 -21.04
C ASP A 164 -21.38 7.60 -19.80
N ARG A 165 -22.45 7.61 -18.98
CA ARG A 165 -22.59 6.70 -17.84
C ARG A 165 -22.65 5.24 -18.26
N ARG A 166 -23.39 4.93 -19.32
CA ARG A 166 -23.51 3.57 -19.84
C ARG A 166 -22.17 3.08 -20.38
N GLU A 167 -21.45 3.94 -21.10
CA GLU A 167 -20.13 3.64 -21.63
C GLU A 167 -19.13 3.36 -20.49
N LEU A 168 -19.09 4.22 -19.47
CA LEU A 168 -18.21 4.01 -18.33
C LEU A 168 -18.56 2.76 -17.51
N ARG A 169 -19.84 2.45 -17.33
CA ARG A 169 -20.26 1.19 -16.66
C ARG A 169 -19.86 -0.03 -17.51
N ALA A 170 -20.02 0.04 -18.82
CA ALA A 170 -19.56 -1.02 -19.71
C ALA A 170 -18.04 -1.20 -19.62
N ARG A 171 -17.29 -0.10 -19.56
CA ARG A 171 -15.83 -0.11 -19.37
C ARG A 171 -15.45 -0.70 -18.03
N LEU A 172 -16.13 -0.36 -16.93
CA LEU A 172 -15.94 -1.00 -15.61
C LEU A 172 -16.10 -2.51 -15.69
N SER A 173 -17.18 -3.01 -16.32
CA SER A 173 -17.42 -4.45 -16.47
C SER A 173 -16.33 -5.15 -17.27
N VAL A 174 -15.72 -4.47 -18.23
CA VAL A 174 -14.58 -5.00 -19.00
C VAL A 174 -13.33 -5.06 -18.11
N LEU A 175 -13.04 -3.98 -17.38
CA LEU A 175 -11.91 -3.91 -16.45
C LEU A 175 -12.01 -4.96 -15.35
N ASP A 176 -13.19 -5.12 -14.73
CA ASP A 176 -13.42 -6.12 -13.68
C ASP A 176 -13.13 -7.54 -14.19
N ARG A 177 -13.59 -7.89 -15.41
CA ARG A 177 -13.27 -9.18 -16.02
C ARG A 177 -11.79 -9.38 -16.32
N GLN A 178 -11.08 -8.32 -16.72
CA GLN A 178 -9.64 -8.38 -16.97
C GLN A 178 -8.86 -8.57 -15.67
N ILE A 179 -9.22 -7.83 -14.62
CA ILE A 179 -8.62 -7.94 -13.28
C ILE A 179 -8.84 -9.34 -12.72
N GLU A 180 -10.05 -9.91 -12.83
CA GLU A 180 -10.34 -11.25 -12.32
C GLU A 180 -9.53 -12.35 -13.05
N ARG A 181 -9.33 -12.21 -14.36
CA ARG A 181 -8.44 -13.12 -15.10
C ARG A 181 -6.99 -13.06 -14.61
N LEU A 182 -6.48 -11.87 -14.31
CA LEU A 182 -5.13 -11.70 -13.77
C LEU A 182 -5.03 -12.25 -12.35
N ARG A 183 -6.06 -12.04 -11.53
CA ARG A 183 -6.17 -12.59 -10.18
C ARG A 183 -6.09 -14.11 -10.17
N SER A 184 -6.83 -14.79 -11.06
CA SER A 184 -6.79 -16.25 -11.18
C SER A 184 -5.40 -16.76 -11.55
N ARG A 185 -4.69 -16.07 -12.46
CA ARG A 185 -3.30 -16.43 -12.81
C ARG A 185 -2.35 -16.24 -11.62
N ARG A 186 -2.52 -15.16 -10.84
CA ARG A 186 -1.69 -14.90 -9.65
C ARG A 186 -1.93 -15.91 -8.54
N SER A 187 -3.16 -16.38 -8.34
CA SER A 187 -3.43 -17.40 -7.32
C SER A 187 -2.63 -18.68 -7.56
N ILE A 188 -2.49 -19.10 -8.84
CA ILE A 188 -1.65 -20.24 -9.22
C ILE A 188 -0.16 -19.94 -8.94
N ALA A 189 0.33 -18.76 -9.34
CA ALA A 189 1.72 -18.39 -9.10
C ALA A 189 2.03 -18.26 -7.60
N ARG A 190 1.08 -17.80 -6.77
CA ARG A 190 1.20 -17.77 -5.30
C ARG A 190 1.29 -19.17 -4.71
N ALA A 191 0.43 -20.08 -5.13
CA ALA A 191 0.50 -21.47 -4.69
C ALA A 191 1.87 -22.11 -5.00
N GLN A 192 2.43 -21.84 -6.17
CA GLN A 192 3.77 -22.28 -6.53
C GLN A 192 4.87 -21.63 -5.68
N ARG A 193 4.74 -20.34 -5.34
CA ARG A 193 5.68 -19.63 -4.47
C ARG A 193 5.65 -20.16 -3.03
N ALA A 194 4.46 -20.39 -2.48
CA ALA A 194 4.30 -21.01 -1.16
C ALA A 194 4.96 -22.40 -1.07
N GLU A 195 5.08 -23.10 -2.20
CA GLU A 195 5.84 -24.35 -2.27
C GLU A 195 7.36 -24.13 -2.36
N ALA A 196 7.82 -22.96 -2.77
CA ALA A 196 9.22 -22.68 -3.04
C ALA A 196 10.01 -22.17 -1.82
N GLY A 197 9.33 -21.74 -0.75
CA GLY A 197 9.97 -21.23 0.46
C GLY A 197 9.06 -20.32 1.26
N LEU A 198 9.61 -19.72 2.33
CA LEU A 198 8.92 -18.73 3.15
C LEU A 198 8.59 -17.47 2.35
N THR A 199 7.45 -16.89 2.65
CA THR A 199 7.02 -15.61 2.07
C THR A 199 6.92 -14.53 3.15
N VAL A 200 7.52 -13.38 2.90
CA VAL A 200 7.60 -12.26 3.85
C VAL A 200 7.15 -10.98 3.17
N ALA A 201 6.11 -10.34 3.69
CA ALA A 201 5.62 -9.09 3.13
C ALA A 201 6.16 -7.88 3.92
N LEU A 202 6.71 -6.89 3.21
CA LEU A 202 7.07 -5.61 3.80
C LEU A 202 5.86 -4.70 3.77
N VAL A 203 5.36 -4.29 4.93
CA VAL A 203 4.28 -3.32 5.06
C VAL A 203 4.79 -2.09 5.80
N GLY A 204 4.10 -0.97 5.66
CA GLY A 204 4.48 0.25 6.38
C GLY A 204 3.99 1.50 5.68
N TYR A 205 4.15 2.62 6.35
CA TYR A 205 3.74 3.92 5.85
C TYR A 205 4.47 4.30 4.55
N THR A 206 3.88 5.20 3.75
CA THR A 206 4.56 5.76 2.58
C THR A 206 5.89 6.39 2.99
N ASN A 207 6.90 6.25 2.14
CA ASN A 207 8.25 6.78 2.38
C ASN A 207 8.98 6.22 3.63
N ALA A 208 8.52 5.11 4.23
CA ALA A 208 9.24 4.43 5.33
C ALA A 208 10.52 3.73 4.87
N GLY A 209 10.74 3.62 3.56
CA GLY A 209 11.92 2.96 2.98
C GLY A 209 11.74 1.46 2.78
N LYS A 210 10.49 0.98 2.53
CA LYS A 210 10.20 -0.43 2.22
C LYS A 210 11.00 -0.94 1.03
N THR A 211 10.96 -0.22 -0.09
CA THR A 211 11.68 -0.59 -1.32
C THR A 211 13.19 -0.62 -1.10
N SER A 212 13.73 0.34 -0.36
CA SER A 212 15.16 0.36 -0.01
C SER A 212 15.54 -0.81 0.90
N LEU A 213 14.67 -1.13 1.89
CA LEU A 213 14.89 -2.28 2.78
C LEU A 213 14.75 -3.60 2.02
N HIS A 214 13.80 -3.70 1.10
CA HIS A 214 13.66 -4.83 0.19
C HIS A 214 14.93 -5.06 -0.62
N ALA A 215 15.47 -4.02 -1.26
CA ALA A 215 16.72 -4.08 -2.01
C ALA A 215 17.88 -4.53 -1.12
N ALA A 216 18.03 -3.95 0.08
CA ALA A 216 19.11 -4.29 1.02
C ALA A 216 19.01 -5.73 1.55
N LEU A 217 17.81 -6.26 1.79
CA LEU A 217 17.60 -7.64 2.22
C LEU A 217 17.91 -8.64 1.09
N CYS A 218 17.59 -8.28 -0.15
CA CYS A 218 17.73 -9.14 -1.32
C CYS A 218 19.08 -8.98 -2.06
N GLY A 219 19.95 -8.06 -1.61
CA GLY A 219 21.24 -7.80 -2.27
C GLY A 219 21.10 -7.08 -3.62
N ASP A 220 20.02 -6.31 -3.82
CA ASP A 220 19.75 -5.58 -5.05
C ASP A 220 20.37 -4.17 -4.99
N ALA A 221 20.87 -3.66 -6.12
CA ALA A 221 21.52 -2.37 -6.18
C ALA A 221 20.56 -1.17 -6.32
N ASP A 222 19.25 -1.42 -6.55
CA ASP A 222 18.25 -0.37 -6.74
C ASP A 222 17.59 0.05 -5.40
N PRO A 223 18.02 1.16 -4.79
CA PRO A 223 17.50 1.59 -3.50
C PRO A 223 16.06 2.16 -3.57
N GLY A 224 15.45 2.24 -4.75
CA GLY A 224 14.16 2.89 -4.97
C GLY A 224 14.22 4.43 -4.94
N GLU A 225 13.16 5.06 -5.40
CA GLU A 225 13.03 6.52 -5.40
C GLU A 225 12.41 7.03 -4.09
N PRO A 226 12.87 8.17 -3.54
CA PRO A 226 12.33 8.79 -2.33
C PRO A 226 11.02 9.56 -2.64
N ARG A 227 10.00 8.87 -3.09
CA ARG A 227 8.67 9.44 -3.43
C ARG A 227 7.57 8.65 -2.77
N MET A 228 6.44 9.33 -2.50
CA MET A 228 5.24 8.64 -2.01
C MET A 228 4.72 7.68 -3.07
N PHE A 229 4.36 6.46 -2.65
CA PHE A 229 3.87 5.40 -3.54
C PHE A 229 4.83 5.03 -4.69
N ALA A 230 6.14 5.03 -4.42
CA ALA A 230 7.16 4.60 -5.38
C ALA A 230 6.94 3.16 -5.86
N THR A 231 6.33 2.32 -5.04
CA THR A 231 5.92 0.95 -5.37
C THR A 231 4.40 0.87 -5.36
N LEU A 232 3.79 0.61 -6.51
CA LEU A 232 2.37 0.27 -6.64
C LEU A 232 2.19 -1.22 -6.93
N ASP A 233 3.06 -1.78 -7.75
CA ASP A 233 3.07 -3.19 -8.11
C ASP A 233 3.97 -3.98 -7.15
N PRO A 234 3.54 -5.12 -6.59
CA PRO A 234 4.36 -5.92 -5.69
C PRO A 234 5.64 -6.39 -6.39
N LYS A 235 6.79 -6.14 -5.78
CA LYS A 235 8.07 -6.67 -6.23
C LYS A 235 8.45 -7.86 -5.35
N VAL A 236 8.69 -9.03 -5.95
CA VAL A 236 9.08 -10.25 -5.24
C VAL A 236 10.53 -10.58 -5.56
N ARG A 237 11.36 -10.76 -4.54
CA ARG A 237 12.78 -11.15 -4.65
C ARG A 237 13.13 -12.21 -3.62
N ARG A 238 14.20 -12.93 -3.87
CA ARG A 238 14.75 -13.89 -2.92
C ARG A 238 15.72 -13.22 -1.97
N ALA A 239 15.63 -13.56 -0.71
CA ALA A 239 16.58 -13.21 0.33
C ALA A 239 17.04 -14.48 1.04
N GLU A 240 18.29 -14.52 1.43
CA GLU A 240 18.83 -15.59 2.24
C GLU A 240 18.72 -15.20 3.73
N LEU A 241 18.11 -16.09 4.50
CA LEU A 241 17.99 -15.98 5.95
C LEU A 241 19.06 -16.83 6.65
N PRO A 242 19.33 -16.58 7.95
CA PRO A 242 20.29 -17.38 8.70
C PRO A 242 19.99 -18.88 8.62
N GLY A 243 21.04 -19.68 8.48
CA GLY A 243 20.92 -21.14 8.33
C GLY A 243 20.66 -21.62 6.91
N GLY A 244 20.83 -20.75 5.89
CA GLY A 244 20.66 -21.10 4.46
C GLY A 244 19.21 -21.20 4.01
N GLN A 245 18.27 -20.73 4.84
CA GLN A 245 16.86 -20.69 4.51
C GLN A 245 16.55 -19.59 3.50
N LEU A 246 15.75 -19.90 2.48
CA LEU A 246 15.32 -18.94 1.48
C LEU A 246 13.96 -18.34 1.80
N ALA A 247 13.88 -17.01 1.77
CA ALA A 247 12.63 -16.27 1.86
C ALA A 247 12.35 -15.51 0.56
N LEU A 248 11.08 -15.47 0.17
CA LEU A 248 10.58 -14.56 -0.86
C LEU A 248 10.10 -13.30 -0.17
N VAL A 249 10.84 -12.22 -0.31
CA VAL A 249 10.49 -10.91 0.24
C VAL A 249 9.67 -10.15 -0.79
N ILE A 250 8.52 -9.63 -0.33
CA ILE A 250 7.54 -8.93 -1.15
C ILE A 250 7.49 -7.47 -0.72
N ASP A 251 7.89 -6.56 -1.60
CA ASP A 251 7.67 -5.13 -1.40
C ASP A 251 6.24 -4.77 -1.76
N THR A 252 5.55 -4.07 -0.86
CA THR A 252 4.13 -3.71 -1.02
C THR A 252 3.93 -2.21 -1.09
N VAL A 253 2.73 -1.80 -1.49
CA VAL A 253 2.30 -0.39 -1.50
C VAL A 253 2.37 0.20 -0.08
N GLY A 254 2.81 1.46 0.01
CA GLY A 254 2.81 2.19 1.28
C GLY A 254 1.41 2.56 1.74
N PHE A 255 1.15 2.42 3.04
CA PHE A 255 -0.05 2.96 3.67
C PHE A 255 0.05 4.47 3.84
N ILE A 256 -1.08 5.11 3.90
CA ILE A 256 -1.21 6.55 4.08
C ILE A 256 -2.36 6.84 5.04
N ASN A 257 -2.29 7.97 5.73
CA ASN A 257 -3.41 8.42 6.56
C ASN A 257 -4.69 8.59 5.73
N ARG A 258 -5.80 8.02 6.21
CA ARG A 258 -7.13 8.10 5.54
C ARG A 258 -7.11 7.61 4.10
N LEU A 259 -6.66 6.39 3.91
CA LEU A 259 -6.81 5.73 2.61
C LEU A 259 -8.30 5.61 2.28
N PRO A 260 -8.79 6.22 1.17
CA PRO A 260 -10.19 6.12 0.82
C PRO A 260 -10.61 4.66 0.60
N PRO A 261 -11.76 4.20 1.13
CA PRO A 261 -12.21 2.80 0.99
C PRO A 261 -12.28 2.32 -0.46
N ARG A 262 -12.60 3.23 -1.39
CA ARG A 262 -12.63 2.95 -2.84
C ARG A 262 -11.25 2.61 -3.40
N LEU A 263 -10.18 3.12 -2.79
CA LEU A 263 -8.81 2.83 -3.19
C LEU A 263 -8.30 1.51 -2.62
N VAL A 264 -8.84 1.05 -1.49
CA VAL A 264 -8.53 -0.29 -0.94
C VAL A 264 -8.78 -1.38 -1.98
N ALA A 265 -9.84 -1.23 -2.78
CA ALA A 265 -10.11 -2.15 -3.88
C ALA A 265 -9.02 -2.13 -4.97
N ALA A 266 -8.38 -0.97 -5.22
CA ALA A 266 -7.26 -0.86 -6.14
C ALA A 266 -5.96 -1.50 -5.60
N PHE A 267 -5.83 -1.59 -4.26
CA PHE A 267 -4.71 -2.27 -3.58
C PHE A 267 -4.93 -3.75 -3.32
N ARG A 268 -6.11 -4.27 -3.66
CA ARG A 268 -6.47 -5.66 -3.33
C ARG A 268 -5.41 -6.67 -3.75
N ALA A 269 -4.75 -6.43 -4.89
CA ALA A 269 -3.67 -7.27 -5.37
C ALA A 269 -2.47 -7.34 -4.43
N THR A 270 -2.05 -6.19 -3.90
CA THR A 270 -0.95 -6.07 -2.93
C THR A 270 -1.35 -6.58 -1.57
N LEU A 271 -2.60 -6.36 -1.15
CA LEU A 271 -3.13 -6.87 0.10
C LEU A 271 -3.26 -8.40 0.12
N GLU A 272 -3.63 -9.01 -1.01
CA GLU A 272 -3.64 -10.47 -1.17
C GLU A 272 -2.23 -11.09 -1.04
N GLU A 273 -1.17 -10.36 -1.40
CA GLU A 273 0.22 -10.81 -1.16
C GLU A 273 0.57 -10.75 0.35
N VAL A 274 0.10 -9.72 1.08
CA VAL A 274 0.28 -9.64 2.55
C VAL A 274 -0.53 -10.74 3.25
N GLU A 275 -1.77 -10.99 2.80
CA GLU A 275 -2.63 -12.05 3.32
C GLU A 275 -1.99 -13.43 3.16
N SER A 276 -1.31 -13.69 2.06
CA SER A 276 -0.66 -14.97 1.77
C SER A 276 0.74 -15.13 2.36
N ALA A 277 1.34 -14.07 2.90
CA ALA A 277 2.67 -14.12 3.49
C ALA A 277 2.69 -14.90 4.83
N ASP A 278 3.79 -15.59 5.12
CA ASP A 278 4.00 -16.32 6.37
C ASP A 278 4.34 -15.36 7.53
N ALA A 279 4.96 -14.22 7.22
CA ALA A 279 5.26 -13.17 8.19
C ALA A 279 5.21 -11.78 7.56
N ILE A 280 5.03 -10.78 8.41
CA ILE A 280 5.01 -9.37 8.05
C ILE A 280 6.23 -8.67 8.65
N VAL A 281 6.91 -7.84 7.87
CA VAL A 281 7.86 -6.85 8.38
C VAL A 281 7.21 -5.48 8.30
N HIS A 282 6.86 -4.93 9.45
CA HIS A 282 6.33 -3.58 9.54
C HIS A 282 7.49 -2.60 9.55
N VAL A 283 7.66 -1.87 8.45
CA VAL A 283 8.75 -0.90 8.24
C VAL A 283 8.28 0.49 8.62
N ALA A 284 8.96 1.12 9.58
CA ALA A 284 8.69 2.49 10.00
C ALA A 284 9.96 3.35 9.90
N ASP A 285 9.84 4.60 9.49
CA ASP A 285 10.95 5.57 9.46
C ASP A 285 11.16 6.14 10.84
N VAL A 286 12.25 5.74 11.52
CA VAL A 286 12.55 6.15 12.88
C VAL A 286 12.80 7.66 13.02
N SER A 287 13.17 8.33 11.92
CA SER A 287 13.40 9.78 11.87
C SER A 287 12.14 10.59 11.52
N ALA A 288 11.03 9.92 11.24
CA ALA A 288 9.81 10.60 10.83
C ALA A 288 9.13 11.29 12.03
N PRO A 289 8.54 12.47 11.84
CA PRO A 289 7.64 13.04 12.82
C PRO A 289 6.41 12.12 13.01
N HIS A 290 5.87 12.08 14.23
CA HIS A 290 4.69 11.27 14.54
C HIS A 290 4.87 9.77 14.21
N LEU A 291 6.02 9.22 14.59
CA LEU A 291 6.35 7.81 14.34
C LEU A 291 5.28 6.87 14.93
N THR A 292 4.86 7.12 16.18
CA THR A 292 3.86 6.28 16.86
C THR A 292 2.54 6.26 16.10
N GLU A 293 2.04 7.43 15.70
CA GLU A 293 0.79 7.57 14.96
C GLU A 293 0.84 6.92 13.57
N ARG A 294 2.01 6.96 12.93
CA ARG A 294 2.24 6.27 11.65
C ARG A 294 2.22 4.76 11.82
N VAL A 295 2.82 4.26 12.88
CA VAL A 295 2.79 2.82 13.21
C VAL A 295 1.37 2.39 13.55
N GLU A 296 0.66 3.13 14.39
CA GLU A 296 -0.74 2.86 14.74
C GLU A 296 -1.66 2.88 13.52
N THR A 297 -1.45 3.81 12.58
CA THR A 297 -2.22 3.84 11.31
C THR A 297 -2.06 2.56 10.51
N VAL A 298 -0.84 2.02 10.44
CA VAL A 298 -0.57 0.77 9.72
C VAL A 298 -1.19 -0.42 10.47
N VAL A 299 -1.05 -0.48 11.79
CA VAL A 299 -1.62 -1.55 12.64
C VAL A 299 -3.14 -1.56 12.49
N SER A 300 -3.81 -0.42 12.67
CA SER A 300 -5.27 -0.32 12.51
C SER A 300 -5.73 -0.74 11.10
N THR A 301 -4.95 -0.39 10.07
CA THR A 301 -5.28 -0.82 8.70
C THR A 301 -5.14 -2.34 8.54
N LEU A 302 -4.13 -2.97 9.15
CA LEU A 302 -3.97 -4.43 9.15
C LEU A 302 -5.08 -5.13 9.94
N GLU A 303 -5.53 -4.54 11.06
CA GLU A 303 -6.70 -5.00 11.82
C GLU A 303 -7.98 -4.95 10.99
N ASP A 304 -8.25 -3.83 10.32
CA ASP A 304 -9.41 -3.66 9.43
C ASP A 304 -9.41 -4.68 8.26
N LEU A 305 -8.24 -5.18 7.89
CA LEU A 305 -8.05 -6.19 6.86
C LEU A 305 -8.09 -7.64 7.43
N GLY A 306 -8.22 -7.82 8.75
CA GLY A 306 -8.20 -9.14 9.38
C GLY A 306 -6.81 -9.79 9.42
N LEU A 307 -5.74 -9.00 9.42
CA LEU A 307 -4.35 -9.45 9.37
C LEU A 307 -3.58 -9.22 10.69
N ALA A 308 -4.29 -8.85 11.77
CA ALA A 308 -3.70 -8.55 13.07
C ALA A 308 -2.92 -9.72 13.69
N ASP A 309 -3.41 -10.95 13.49
CA ASP A 309 -2.84 -12.16 14.09
C ASP A 309 -1.60 -12.70 13.34
N LYS A 310 -1.22 -12.07 12.22
CA LYS A 310 -0.04 -12.51 11.48
C LYS A 310 1.25 -12.26 12.24
N PRO A 311 2.19 -13.24 12.27
CA PRO A 311 3.52 -13.02 12.84
C PRO A 311 4.17 -11.78 12.23
N SER A 312 4.57 -10.83 13.07
CA SER A 312 5.11 -9.56 12.59
C SER A 312 6.36 -9.12 13.32
N VAL A 313 7.23 -8.41 12.61
CA VAL A 313 8.46 -7.80 13.12
C VAL A 313 8.43 -6.32 12.81
N LEU A 314 8.67 -5.46 13.81
CA LEU A 314 8.75 -4.01 13.63
C LEU A 314 10.20 -3.61 13.32
N ALA A 315 10.45 -3.16 12.07
CA ALA A 315 11.73 -2.64 11.61
C ALA A 315 11.72 -1.10 11.60
N LEU A 316 12.44 -0.49 12.52
CA LEU A 316 12.66 0.95 12.61
C LEU A 316 13.79 1.35 11.67
N ASN A 317 13.44 1.63 10.41
CA ASN A 317 14.37 1.92 9.33
C ASN A 317 14.88 3.36 9.40
N LYS A 318 15.95 3.64 8.65
CA LYS A 318 16.69 4.91 8.62
C LYS A 318 17.37 5.25 9.95
N ALA A 319 17.82 4.23 10.69
CA ALA A 319 18.54 4.38 11.94
C ALA A 319 19.85 5.21 11.79
N ASP A 320 20.39 5.29 10.58
CA ASP A 320 21.53 6.16 10.23
C ASP A 320 21.25 7.66 10.41
N ARG A 321 20.00 8.05 10.64
CA ARG A 321 19.58 9.43 10.93
C ARG A 321 19.49 9.73 12.43
N LEU A 322 19.53 8.70 13.28
CA LEU A 322 19.57 8.86 14.73
C LEU A 322 20.97 9.25 15.22
N ARG A 323 21.04 9.85 16.39
CA ARG A 323 22.31 10.09 17.06
C ARG A 323 22.87 8.79 17.61
N ALA A 324 24.19 8.68 17.63
CA ALA A 324 24.85 7.51 18.20
C ALA A 324 24.43 7.27 19.66
N GLY A 325 23.96 6.06 19.97
CA GLY A 325 23.55 5.66 21.31
C GLY A 325 22.08 5.92 21.66
N GLU A 326 21.27 6.46 20.77
CA GLU A 326 19.82 6.56 20.97
C GLU A 326 19.19 5.17 20.95
N SER A 327 18.37 4.87 21.96
CA SER A 327 17.58 3.64 22.03
C SER A 327 16.40 3.67 21.05
N PRO A 328 15.87 2.50 20.64
CA PRO A 328 14.66 2.45 19.82
C PRO A 328 13.52 3.23 20.49
N PRO A 329 12.87 4.16 19.78
CA PRO A 329 11.81 4.99 20.37
C PRO A 329 10.49 4.21 20.60
N LEU A 330 10.37 3.01 20.03
CA LEU A 330 9.21 2.14 20.21
C LEU A 330 9.64 0.77 20.76
N PRO A 331 8.93 0.25 21.78
CA PRO A 331 9.19 -1.08 22.33
C PRO A 331 9.07 -2.17 21.26
N GLY A 332 9.98 -3.15 21.28
CA GLY A 332 9.99 -4.27 20.34
C GLY A 332 10.45 -3.90 18.92
N GLY A 333 10.73 -2.63 18.65
CA GLY A 333 11.25 -2.19 17.36
C GLY A 333 12.75 -2.46 17.21
N MET A 334 13.15 -2.91 16.03
CA MET A 334 14.55 -3.18 15.70
C MET A 334 15.10 -2.02 14.85
N LEU A 335 16.19 -1.40 15.33
CA LEU A 335 16.86 -0.36 14.56
C LEU A 335 17.59 -0.98 13.36
N VAL A 336 17.24 -0.51 12.16
CA VAL A 336 17.84 -0.94 10.92
C VAL A 336 18.14 0.25 10.01
N SER A 337 19.12 0.10 9.14
CA SER A 337 19.38 1.06 8.08
C SER A 337 19.54 0.34 6.74
N ALA A 338 18.56 0.48 5.87
CA ALA A 338 18.65 -0.02 4.51
C ALA A 338 19.81 0.61 3.73
N ARG A 339 20.24 1.83 4.10
CA ARG A 339 21.32 2.56 3.44
C ARG A 339 22.70 2.05 3.83
N THR A 340 22.91 1.76 5.10
CA THR A 340 24.23 1.37 5.63
C THR A 340 24.38 -0.13 5.84
N GLY A 341 23.29 -0.89 5.80
CA GLY A 341 23.27 -2.31 6.14
C GLY A 341 23.20 -2.61 7.65
N ALA A 342 23.26 -1.58 8.51
CA ALA A 342 23.23 -1.79 9.96
C ALA A 342 21.94 -2.47 10.40
N GLY A 343 22.03 -3.46 11.28
CA GLY A 343 20.90 -4.19 11.87
C GLY A 343 20.21 -5.20 10.93
N LEU A 344 20.62 -5.34 9.67
CA LEU A 344 19.97 -6.25 8.72
C LEU A 344 20.10 -7.73 9.11
N ASP A 345 21.21 -8.13 9.71
CA ASP A 345 21.40 -9.52 10.12
C ASP A 345 20.49 -9.89 11.29
N VAL A 346 20.32 -8.97 12.26
CA VAL A 346 19.39 -9.12 13.35
C VAL A 346 17.95 -9.18 12.84
N LEU A 347 17.61 -8.35 11.84
CA LEU A 347 16.31 -8.38 11.19
C LEU A 347 16.06 -9.70 10.44
N ARG A 348 17.05 -10.21 9.70
CA ARG A 348 16.93 -11.53 9.02
C ARG A 348 16.68 -12.67 10.00
N ASP A 349 17.35 -12.67 11.14
CA ASP A 349 17.15 -13.68 12.20
C ASP A 349 15.73 -13.57 12.78
N ALA A 350 15.25 -12.35 13.06
CA ALA A 350 13.92 -12.11 13.58
C ALA A 350 12.82 -12.51 12.58
N ILE A 351 13.01 -12.22 11.29
CA ILE A 351 12.11 -12.66 10.19
C ILE A 351 12.02 -14.18 10.18
N GLY A 352 13.16 -14.88 10.23
CA GLY A 352 13.19 -16.34 10.24
C GLY A 352 12.48 -16.95 11.46
N LYS A 353 12.60 -16.33 12.62
CA LYS A 353 11.89 -16.75 13.85
C LYS A 353 10.39 -16.49 13.76
N ALA A 354 9.98 -15.31 13.31
CA ALA A 354 8.57 -14.94 13.16
C ALA A 354 7.85 -15.85 12.14
N ALA A 355 8.47 -16.07 11.00
CA ALA A 355 7.90 -16.92 9.95
C ALA A 355 7.85 -18.42 10.33
N ALA A 356 8.66 -18.83 11.30
CA ALA A 356 8.68 -20.19 11.82
C ALA A 356 7.83 -20.37 13.09
N ALA A 357 7.04 -19.38 13.51
CA ALA A 357 6.27 -19.44 14.76
C ALA A 357 5.31 -20.64 14.82
N ASP A 358 4.70 -21.00 13.71
CA ASP A 358 3.75 -22.11 13.60
C ASP A 358 4.37 -23.41 13.09
N TRP A 359 5.71 -23.49 13.05
CA TRP A 359 6.38 -24.68 12.54
C TRP A 359 6.37 -25.82 13.54
N GLN A 360 6.10 -27.01 13.03
CA GLN A 360 6.11 -28.24 13.80
C GLN A 360 7.42 -29.00 13.57
N GLN A 361 7.86 -29.71 14.60
CA GLN A 361 9.03 -30.59 14.53
C GLN A 361 8.73 -31.82 13.67
N PHE A 362 9.72 -32.32 12.96
CA PHE A 362 9.66 -33.60 12.26
C PHE A 362 10.94 -34.37 12.42
N ASP A 363 10.80 -35.72 12.39
CA ASP A 363 11.89 -36.69 12.28
C ASP A 363 11.50 -37.67 11.19
N VAL A 364 12.24 -37.70 10.09
CA VAL A 364 11.91 -38.47 8.91
C VAL A 364 13.11 -39.25 8.36
N GLU A 365 12.82 -40.40 7.81
CA GLU A 365 13.78 -41.27 7.18
C GLU A 365 13.51 -41.32 5.68
N LEU A 366 14.35 -40.65 4.91
CA LEU A 366 14.21 -40.53 3.45
C LEU A 366 15.09 -41.55 2.73
N PRO A 367 14.60 -42.21 1.66
CA PRO A 367 15.47 -42.95 0.76
C PRO A 367 16.55 -42.03 0.17
N TYR A 368 17.77 -42.53 0.01
CA TYR A 368 18.90 -41.76 -0.56
C TYR A 368 18.54 -41.12 -1.93
N ARG A 369 17.68 -41.77 -2.71
CA ARG A 369 17.20 -41.27 -4.01
C ARG A 369 16.21 -40.09 -3.91
N SER A 370 15.76 -39.71 -2.71
CA SER A 370 14.78 -38.64 -2.49
C SER A 370 15.42 -37.23 -2.44
N GLY A 371 16.42 -36.96 -3.28
CA GLY A 371 17.12 -35.66 -3.30
C GLY A 371 16.22 -34.44 -3.49
N ALA A 372 15.18 -34.58 -4.32
CA ALA A 372 14.18 -33.50 -4.52
C ALA A 372 13.39 -33.16 -3.25
N LEU A 373 13.12 -34.17 -2.39
CA LEU A 373 12.41 -33.96 -1.13
C LEU A 373 13.35 -33.34 -0.08
N LEU A 374 14.60 -33.74 -0.05
CA LEU A 374 15.62 -33.13 0.79
C LEU A 374 15.85 -31.64 0.44
N GLU A 375 15.90 -31.32 -0.86
CA GLU A 375 16.01 -29.95 -1.32
C GLU A 375 14.80 -29.12 -0.93
N ARG A 376 13.61 -29.72 -0.98
CA ARG A 376 12.38 -29.08 -0.51
C ARG A 376 12.39 -28.84 1.00
N ILE A 377 12.90 -29.78 1.80
CA ILE A 377 13.08 -29.57 3.25
C ILE A 377 14.03 -28.40 3.50
N ARG A 378 15.11 -28.28 2.73
CA ARG A 378 16.06 -27.16 2.84
C ARG A 378 15.44 -25.82 2.49
N SER A 379 14.63 -25.78 1.43
CA SER A 379 14.02 -24.53 0.94
C SER A 379 12.82 -24.07 1.77
N SER A 380 12.01 -25.00 2.32
CA SER A 380 10.72 -24.70 2.97
C SER A 380 10.69 -25.01 4.46
N GLY A 381 11.77 -25.57 5.02
CA GLY A 381 11.88 -25.93 6.44
C GLY A 381 13.24 -25.56 7.00
N ARG A 382 13.50 -25.98 8.22
CA ARG A 382 14.79 -25.86 8.91
C ARG A 382 15.31 -27.22 9.29
N ILE A 383 16.49 -27.60 8.82
CA ILE A 383 17.16 -28.85 9.18
C ILE A 383 17.99 -28.61 10.44
N ALA A 384 17.64 -29.31 11.54
CA ALA A 384 18.42 -29.30 12.77
C ALA A 384 19.53 -30.35 12.73
N ARG A 385 19.25 -31.51 12.16
CA ARG A 385 20.21 -32.60 12.07
C ARG A 385 20.01 -33.39 10.78
N LEU A 386 21.11 -33.76 10.13
CA LEU A 386 21.11 -34.58 8.92
C LEU A 386 22.19 -35.65 9.04
N ARG A 387 21.80 -36.93 8.87
CA ARG A 387 22.72 -38.07 8.90
C ARG A 387 22.45 -39.01 7.73
N TYR A 388 23.48 -39.51 7.12
CA TYR A 388 23.42 -40.54 6.11
C TYR A 388 23.69 -41.90 6.76
N VAL A 389 22.78 -42.85 6.61
CA VAL A 389 22.86 -44.19 7.21
C VAL A 389 22.47 -45.22 6.15
N GLY A 390 23.47 -45.88 5.58
CA GLY A 390 23.29 -46.83 4.46
C GLY A 390 22.65 -46.19 3.23
N ASP A 391 21.48 -46.68 2.83
CA ASP A 391 20.68 -46.19 1.69
C ASP A 391 19.63 -45.15 2.08
N ARG A 392 19.69 -44.62 3.31
CA ARG A 392 18.72 -43.69 3.88
C ARG A 392 19.37 -42.42 4.42
N VAL A 393 18.58 -41.37 4.48
CA VAL A 393 18.94 -40.06 5.05
C VAL A 393 17.99 -39.75 6.18
N LEU A 394 18.51 -39.68 7.40
CA LEU A 394 17.79 -39.27 8.59
C LEU A 394 17.80 -37.74 8.68
N VAL A 395 16.64 -37.12 8.70
CA VAL A 395 16.47 -35.67 8.73
C VAL A 395 15.57 -35.28 9.89
N GLN A 396 16.14 -34.55 10.84
CA GLN A 396 15.42 -33.93 11.95
C GLN A 396 15.37 -32.43 11.70
N GLY A 397 14.19 -31.84 11.93
CA GLY A 397 14.01 -30.44 11.67
C GLY A 397 12.63 -29.90 12.07
N SER A 398 12.33 -28.71 11.60
CA SER A 398 11.01 -28.09 11.74
C SER A 398 10.55 -27.51 10.43
N GLY A 399 9.23 -27.42 10.23
CA GLY A 399 8.70 -26.88 9.00
C GLY A 399 7.20 -26.61 9.08
N PRO A 400 6.66 -25.90 8.06
CA PRO A 400 5.25 -25.57 8.00
C PRO A 400 4.37 -26.83 7.85
N PRO A 401 3.09 -26.78 8.25
CA PRO A 401 2.17 -27.92 8.14
C PRO A 401 2.07 -28.53 6.73
N ALA A 402 2.18 -27.68 5.70
CA ALA A 402 2.17 -28.13 4.31
C ALA A 402 3.35 -29.05 3.95
N LEU A 403 4.54 -28.78 4.49
CA LEU A 403 5.71 -29.65 4.35
C LEU A 403 5.52 -30.96 5.10
N LEU A 404 5.04 -30.90 6.35
CA LEU A 404 4.81 -32.08 7.18
C LEU A 404 3.81 -33.04 6.54
N ASN A 405 2.75 -32.54 5.94
CA ASN A 405 1.77 -33.37 5.22
C ASN A 405 2.42 -34.22 4.10
N ARG A 406 3.45 -33.69 3.44
CA ARG A 406 4.22 -34.42 2.41
C ARG A 406 5.22 -35.40 3.02
N LEU A 407 5.75 -35.06 4.18
CA LEU A 407 6.71 -35.88 4.91
C LEU A 407 6.05 -37.04 5.67
N ARG A 408 4.74 -37.03 5.91
CA ARG A 408 4.01 -38.08 6.65
C ARG A 408 4.29 -39.49 6.16
N ARG A 409 4.54 -39.67 4.87
CA ARG A 409 4.86 -40.97 4.28
C ARG A 409 6.21 -41.54 4.69
N TYR A 410 7.08 -40.69 5.24
CA TYR A 410 8.46 -40.98 5.61
C TYR A 410 8.69 -40.81 7.12
N ALA A 411 7.68 -40.40 7.85
CA ALA A 411 7.75 -40.26 9.29
C ALA A 411 7.59 -41.61 9.97
N SER A 412 8.44 -41.89 10.94
CA SER A 412 8.21 -43.02 11.86
C SER A 412 6.90 -42.78 12.66
N PRO A 413 6.10 -43.79 12.98
CA PRO A 413 4.82 -43.63 13.67
C PRO A 413 4.89 -42.85 15.02
N GLU A 414 6.07 -42.77 15.61
CA GLU A 414 6.32 -42.09 16.90
C GLU A 414 6.88 -40.66 16.76
N SER A 415 7.09 -40.15 15.54
CA SER A 415 7.90 -38.93 15.30
C SER A 415 7.10 -37.66 15.04
N ILE A 416 5.78 -37.70 15.05
CA ILE A 416 4.93 -36.50 14.94
C ILE A 416 4.39 -36.18 16.33
N HIS A 417 5.18 -35.51 17.12
CA HIS A 417 4.70 -34.89 18.34
C HIS A 417 3.90 -33.64 18.00
N THR A 418 2.65 -33.63 18.41
CA THR A 418 1.68 -32.53 18.43
C THR A 418 2.22 -31.31 19.17
#